data_e43ba3ba9a56fe003f05a35c8d976b6a
#
_entry.id   e43ba3ba9a56fe003f05a35c8d976b6a
#
_cell.length_a   1.000
_cell.length_b   1.000
_cell.length_c   1.000
_cell.angle_alpha   90.00
_cell.angle_beta   90.00
_cell.angle_gamma   90.00
#
_symmetry.space_group_name_H-M   'P 1'
#
loop_
_entity.id
_entity.type
_entity.pdbx_description
1 polymer ?
#
loop_
_entity_poly.entity_id
_entity_poly.type
_entity_poly.pdbx_seq_one_letter_code
_entity_poly.pdbx_strand_id
1 'polypeptide(L)'
;YQNVLVKDIPLYEFIGNSLHSIASEFVGSATGWSSIGIVVGATYPEQADRLREILPNVPFLIPGYGAQGGAADDAVTAFVKGSNGYEGGIVNSSRGILFSDGSYTSNPKIWESTLCTSVQHAVDGLIDALARKP
;
A
#
# COMPACT_ATOMS: atom_id res chain seq x y z
N TYR A 1 7.69 -9.76 -15.52
CA TYR A 1 6.45 -10.15 -16.23
C TYR A 1 5.49 -8.97 -16.37
N GLN A 2 5.33 -8.11 -15.35
CA GLN A 2 4.32 -7.04 -15.31
C GLN A 2 4.47 -5.99 -16.44
N ASN A 3 5.68 -5.80 -16.98
CA ASN A 3 5.96 -4.88 -18.08
C ASN A 3 5.88 -5.54 -19.47
N VAL A 4 5.51 -6.83 -19.57
CA VAL A 4 5.23 -7.47 -20.85
C VAL A 4 4.03 -6.79 -21.49
N LEU A 5 4.11 -6.49 -22.79
CA LEU A 5 3.03 -5.82 -23.51
C LEU A 5 1.94 -6.80 -23.93
N VAL A 6 0.70 -6.40 -23.68
CA VAL A 6 -0.52 -7.06 -24.16
C VAL A 6 -1.31 -6.01 -24.93
N LYS A 7 -1.47 -6.18 -26.24
CA LYS A 7 -2.13 -5.20 -27.11
C LYS A 7 -1.54 -3.78 -26.94
N ASP A 8 -0.19 -3.71 -26.92
CA ASP A 8 0.59 -2.47 -26.81
C ASP A 8 0.52 -1.74 -25.46
N ILE A 9 -0.07 -2.35 -24.43
CA ILE A 9 -0.07 -1.82 -23.07
C ILE A 9 0.60 -2.80 -22.08
N PRO A 10 1.22 -2.33 -21.00
CA PRO A 10 1.81 -3.19 -19.99
C PRO A 10 0.78 -4.14 -19.38
N LEU A 11 1.21 -5.38 -19.08
CA LEU A 11 0.32 -6.40 -18.53
C LEU A 11 -0.39 -5.94 -17.25
N TYR A 12 0.29 -5.21 -16.37
CA TYR A 12 -0.32 -4.71 -15.14
C TYR A 12 -1.48 -3.72 -15.43
N GLU A 13 -1.36 -2.86 -16.45
CA GLU A 13 -2.44 -1.97 -16.88
C GLU A 13 -3.58 -2.74 -17.56
N PHE A 14 -3.25 -3.74 -18.37
CA PHE A 14 -4.26 -4.60 -18.99
C PHE A 14 -5.13 -5.30 -17.94
N ILE A 15 -4.49 -5.84 -16.89
CA ILE A 15 -5.19 -6.45 -15.75
C ILE A 15 -5.99 -5.39 -14.99
N GLY A 16 -5.42 -4.23 -14.72
CA GLY A 16 -6.10 -3.11 -14.06
C GLY A 16 -7.38 -2.69 -14.79
N ASN A 17 -7.31 -2.49 -16.10
CA ASN A 17 -8.48 -2.15 -16.92
C ASN A 17 -9.56 -3.25 -16.89
N SER A 18 -9.15 -4.53 -16.90
CA SER A 18 -10.09 -5.65 -16.82
C SER A 18 -10.79 -5.71 -15.45
N LEU A 19 -10.06 -5.41 -14.37
CA LEU A 19 -10.60 -5.37 -13.02
C LEU A 19 -11.50 -4.15 -12.77
N HIS A 20 -11.24 -3.03 -13.45
CA HIS A 20 -12.04 -1.81 -13.30
C HIS A 20 -13.53 -2.07 -13.55
N SER A 21 -13.86 -2.77 -14.64
CA SER A 21 -15.23 -3.09 -14.99
C SER A 21 -15.94 -3.91 -13.90
N ILE A 22 -15.23 -4.89 -13.31
CA ILE A 22 -15.77 -5.72 -12.25
C ILE A 22 -15.88 -4.93 -10.94
N ALA A 23 -14.81 -4.26 -10.53
CA ALA A 23 -14.75 -3.58 -9.24
C ALA A 23 -15.74 -2.42 -9.13
N SER A 24 -16.07 -1.74 -10.25
CA SER A 24 -17.03 -0.63 -10.27
C SER A 24 -18.45 -1.06 -9.93
N GLU A 25 -18.82 -2.32 -10.18
CA GLU A 25 -20.13 -2.86 -9.80
C GLU A 25 -20.28 -3.07 -8.27
N PHE A 26 -19.16 -3.09 -7.54
CA PHE A 26 -19.11 -3.35 -6.10
C PHE A 26 -18.77 -2.12 -5.26
N VAL A 27 -18.89 -0.93 -5.82
CA VAL A 27 -18.64 0.33 -5.07
C VAL A 27 -19.78 0.59 -4.10
N GLY A 28 -19.44 0.68 -2.81
CA GLY A 28 -20.39 0.97 -1.74
C GLY A 28 -20.82 2.43 -1.74
N SER A 29 -22.12 2.69 -1.72
CA SER A 29 -22.67 4.05 -1.74
C SER A 29 -22.30 4.89 -0.52
N ALA A 30 -22.02 4.25 0.63
CA ALA A 30 -21.66 4.93 1.87
C ALA A 30 -20.18 5.33 1.92
N THR A 31 -19.30 4.56 1.30
CA THR A 31 -17.84 4.74 1.39
C THR A 31 -17.22 5.30 0.11
N GLY A 32 -17.86 5.08 -1.03
CA GLY A 32 -17.29 5.35 -2.34
C GLY A 32 -16.18 4.35 -2.76
N TRP A 33 -15.88 3.34 -1.92
CA TRP A 33 -14.87 2.32 -2.19
C TRP A 33 -15.51 0.99 -2.58
N SER A 34 -14.86 0.29 -3.51
CA SER A 34 -15.24 -1.06 -3.89
C SER A 34 -14.96 -2.06 -2.75
N SER A 35 -15.79 -3.08 -2.62
CA SER A 35 -15.51 -4.24 -1.76
C SER A 35 -14.47 -5.19 -2.35
N ILE A 36 -14.07 -4.99 -3.61
CA ILE A 36 -12.95 -5.68 -4.25
C ILE A 36 -11.70 -4.81 -4.07
N GLY A 37 -10.64 -5.41 -3.51
CA GLY A 37 -9.32 -4.81 -3.40
C GLY A 37 -8.28 -5.53 -4.24
N ILE A 38 -7.12 -4.89 -4.45
CA ILE A 38 -5.97 -5.49 -5.13
C ILE A 38 -4.70 -5.35 -4.32
N VAL A 39 -3.70 -6.16 -4.64
CA VAL A 39 -2.36 -6.06 -4.05
C VAL A 39 -1.44 -5.29 -5.00
N VAL A 40 -0.87 -4.18 -4.52
CA VAL A 40 0.04 -3.31 -5.29
C VAL A 40 1.28 -3.03 -4.44
N GLY A 41 2.44 -3.57 -4.83
CA GLY A 41 3.68 -3.45 -4.04
C GLY A 41 4.24 -2.04 -4.00
N ALA A 42 4.80 -1.63 -2.84
CA ALA A 42 5.45 -0.34 -2.64
C ALA A 42 6.74 -0.15 -3.45
N THR A 43 7.31 -1.21 -4.01
CA THR A 43 8.61 -1.17 -4.73
C THR A 43 8.53 -0.60 -6.15
N TYR A 44 7.34 -0.31 -6.64
CA TYR A 44 7.09 0.26 -7.96
C TYR A 44 6.06 1.40 -7.88
N PRO A 45 6.42 2.55 -7.29
CA PRO A 45 5.49 3.65 -7.01
C PRO A 45 4.83 4.22 -8.28
N GLU A 46 5.56 4.33 -9.39
CA GLU A 46 5.00 4.80 -10.68
C GLU A 46 3.87 3.89 -11.20
N GLN A 47 4.02 2.57 -11.01
CA GLN A 47 2.97 1.62 -11.40
C GLN A 47 1.78 1.68 -10.44
N ALA A 48 2.04 1.93 -9.16
CA ALA A 48 0.99 2.11 -8.17
C ALA A 48 0.15 3.36 -8.46
N ASP A 49 0.80 4.47 -8.83
CA ASP A 49 0.14 5.71 -9.23
C ASP A 49 -0.70 5.50 -10.50
N ARG A 50 -0.11 4.87 -11.52
CA ARG A 50 -0.82 4.53 -12.76
C ARG A 50 -2.02 3.61 -12.52
N LEU A 51 -1.89 2.60 -11.64
CA LEU A 51 -3.02 1.74 -11.26
C LEU A 51 -4.09 2.51 -10.48
N ARG A 52 -3.73 3.53 -9.70
CA ARG A 52 -4.70 4.38 -9.02
C ARG A 52 -5.55 5.19 -10.01
N GLU A 53 -4.96 5.69 -11.10
CA GLU A 53 -5.72 6.34 -12.17
C GLU A 53 -6.72 5.38 -12.82
N ILE A 54 -6.33 4.13 -13.07
CA ILE A 54 -7.17 3.09 -13.69
C ILE A 54 -8.27 2.62 -12.71
N LEU A 55 -7.95 2.54 -11.42
CA LEU A 55 -8.77 1.93 -10.36
C LEU A 55 -9.05 2.94 -9.23
N PRO A 56 -9.76 4.06 -9.50
CA PRO A 56 -9.89 5.16 -8.55
C PRO A 56 -10.58 4.77 -7.24
N ASN A 57 -11.51 3.83 -7.28
CA ASN A 57 -12.34 3.41 -6.15
C ASN A 57 -11.98 2.03 -5.58
N VAL A 58 -10.82 1.48 -5.92
CA VAL A 58 -10.39 0.15 -5.47
C VAL A 58 -9.38 0.28 -4.32
N PRO A 59 -9.60 -0.35 -3.16
CA PRO A 59 -8.62 -0.36 -2.08
C PRO A 59 -7.37 -1.16 -2.48
N PHE A 60 -6.19 -0.63 -2.17
CA PHE A 60 -4.91 -1.29 -2.41
C PHE A 60 -4.32 -1.84 -1.11
N LEU A 61 -4.00 -3.13 -1.07
CA LEU A 61 -3.08 -3.69 -0.08
C LEU A 61 -1.66 -3.49 -0.60
N ILE A 62 -0.83 -2.78 0.18
CA ILE A 62 0.48 -2.30 -0.25
C ILE A 62 1.58 -2.97 0.58
N PRO A 63 2.06 -4.17 0.18
CA PRO A 63 3.21 -4.81 0.80
C PRO A 63 4.52 -4.22 0.29
N GLY A 64 5.61 -4.51 1.01
CA GLY A 64 6.98 -4.16 0.59
C GLY A 64 7.55 -2.93 1.27
N TYR A 65 6.81 -2.27 2.13
CA TYR A 65 7.30 -1.17 2.97
C TYR A 65 8.38 -1.65 3.96
N GLY A 66 9.50 -0.95 4.00
CA GLY A 66 10.64 -1.22 4.87
C GLY A 66 11.49 -2.39 4.38
N ALA A 67 11.38 -3.58 4.96
CA ALA A 67 12.27 -4.72 4.74
C ALA A 67 12.40 -5.23 3.28
N GLN A 68 11.59 -4.76 2.35
CA GLN A 68 11.69 -5.08 0.92
C GLN A 68 12.18 -3.91 0.08
N GLY A 69 12.58 -2.80 0.71
CA GLY A 69 13.16 -1.64 0.06
C GLY A 69 12.17 -0.54 -0.35
N GLY A 70 10.85 -0.74 -0.14
CA GLY A 70 9.87 0.33 -0.34
C GLY A 70 10.03 1.40 0.75
N ALA A 71 10.24 2.66 0.35
CA ALA A 71 10.24 3.80 1.26
C ALA A 71 8.81 4.18 1.68
N ALA A 72 8.68 5.02 2.71
CA ALA A 72 7.37 5.49 3.16
C ALA A 72 6.65 6.30 2.06
N ASP A 73 7.38 7.16 1.37
CA ASP A 73 6.85 7.96 0.26
C ASP A 73 6.33 7.06 -0.87
N ASP A 74 7.04 5.97 -1.20
CA ASP A 74 6.61 4.98 -2.20
C ASP A 74 5.34 4.25 -1.76
N ALA A 75 5.25 3.88 -0.48
CA ALA A 75 4.11 3.15 0.07
C ALA A 75 2.81 3.99 0.07
N VAL A 76 2.91 5.32 0.15
CA VAL A 76 1.73 6.21 0.15
C VAL A 76 1.41 6.80 -1.23
N THR A 77 2.18 6.48 -2.26
CA THR A 77 2.02 7.05 -3.61
C THR A 77 0.58 6.95 -4.10
N ALA A 78 -0.03 5.77 -4.00
CA ALA A 78 -1.38 5.51 -4.48
C ALA A 78 -2.51 5.92 -3.52
N PHE A 79 -2.22 6.56 -2.38
CA PHE A 79 -3.26 7.13 -1.51
C PHE A 79 -3.88 8.37 -2.16
N VAL A 80 -5.17 8.55 -1.95
CA VAL A 80 -5.93 9.70 -2.44
C VAL A 80 -6.51 10.51 -1.30
N LYS A 81 -6.75 11.79 -1.53
CA LYS A 81 -7.34 12.68 -0.52
C LYS A 81 -8.85 12.46 -0.47
N GLY A 82 -9.34 12.02 0.67
CA GLY A 82 -10.76 11.83 0.94
C GLY A 82 -11.29 12.85 1.97
N SER A 83 -12.52 12.65 2.43
CA SER A 83 -13.18 13.55 3.38
C SER A 83 -12.54 13.56 4.76
N ASN A 84 -11.92 12.47 5.18
CA ASN A 84 -11.33 12.27 6.49
C ASN A 84 -9.79 12.18 6.49
N GLY A 85 -9.16 12.59 5.40
CA GLY A 85 -7.72 12.49 5.19
C GLY A 85 -7.36 11.64 3.99
N TYR A 86 -6.17 11.05 4.00
CA TYR A 86 -5.74 10.16 2.93
C TYR A 86 -6.31 8.76 3.09
N GLU A 87 -6.80 8.18 2.01
CA GLU A 87 -7.48 6.88 1.96
C GLU A 87 -7.11 6.07 0.70
N GLY A 88 -7.67 4.87 0.57
CA GLY A 88 -7.51 4.01 -0.60
C GLY A 88 -6.37 3.00 -0.51
N GLY A 89 -5.58 3.00 0.57
CA GLY A 89 -4.47 2.06 0.77
C GLY A 89 -4.40 1.50 2.18
N ILE A 90 -3.89 0.27 2.28
CA ILE A 90 -3.54 -0.42 3.52
C ILE A 90 -2.09 -0.89 3.39
N VAL A 91 -1.16 -0.25 4.11
CA VAL A 91 0.26 -0.62 4.08
C VAL A 91 0.52 -1.82 4.98
N ASN A 92 1.24 -2.82 4.45
CA ASN A 92 1.66 -4.01 5.19
C ASN A 92 3.19 -4.03 5.36
N SER A 93 3.65 -4.19 6.59
CA SER A 93 5.07 -4.36 6.94
C SER A 93 5.26 -5.46 7.98
N SER A 94 5.41 -6.71 7.55
CA SER A 94 5.58 -7.84 8.46
C SER A 94 7.02 -7.95 8.98
N ARG A 95 8.00 -8.08 8.08
CA ARG A 95 9.40 -8.29 8.46
C ARG A 95 10.01 -7.08 9.16
N GLY A 96 9.70 -5.88 8.72
CA GLY A 96 10.20 -4.65 9.33
C GLY A 96 9.71 -4.44 10.76
N ILE A 97 8.59 -5.04 11.13
CA ILE A 97 8.02 -4.98 12.48
C ILE A 97 8.48 -6.19 13.31
N LEU A 98 8.20 -7.41 12.82
CA LEU A 98 8.38 -8.63 13.61
C LEU A 98 9.86 -9.04 13.78
N PHE A 99 10.72 -8.64 12.85
CA PHE A 99 12.13 -9.00 12.78
C PHE A 99 13.04 -7.77 12.71
N SER A 100 12.64 -6.68 13.36
CA SER A 100 13.46 -5.48 13.53
C SER A 100 14.67 -5.76 14.43
N ASP A 101 15.70 -4.91 14.40
CA ASP A 101 16.87 -5.01 15.25
C ASP A 101 16.45 -5.04 16.73
N GLY A 102 16.96 -6.04 17.48
CA GLY A 102 16.61 -6.28 18.88
C GLY A 102 15.36 -7.13 19.12
N SER A 103 14.61 -7.54 18.07
CA SER A 103 13.47 -8.46 18.23
C SER A 103 13.88 -9.89 18.56
N TYR A 104 15.13 -10.27 18.31
CA TYR A 104 15.68 -11.60 18.62
C TYR A 104 16.09 -11.68 20.12
N THR A 105 15.11 -11.82 20.99
CA THR A 105 15.33 -11.92 22.43
C THR A 105 14.39 -12.95 23.04
N SER A 106 14.87 -13.68 24.05
CA SER A 106 14.05 -14.59 24.86
C SER A 106 13.28 -13.88 25.99
N ASN A 107 13.48 -12.57 26.14
CA ASN A 107 12.76 -11.77 27.14
C ASN A 107 11.47 -11.20 26.54
N PRO A 108 10.27 -11.65 26.97
CA PRO A 108 9.01 -11.21 26.40
C PRO A 108 8.77 -9.70 26.50
N LYS A 109 9.22 -9.07 27.58
CA LYS A 109 9.03 -7.62 27.78
C LYS A 109 9.89 -6.79 26.83
N ILE A 110 11.13 -7.23 26.58
CA ILE A 110 12.01 -6.58 25.62
C ILE A 110 11.44 -6.78 24.20
N TRP A 111 11.00 -7.98 23.87
CA TRP A 111 10.38 -8.27 22.59
C TRP A 111 9.15 -7.40 22.34
N GLU A 112 8.23 -7.30 23.29
CA GLU A 112 7.03 -6.48 23.22
C GLU A 112 7.38 -4.98 23.02
N SER A 113 8.30 -4.45 23.82
CA SER A 113 8.72 -3.04 23.70
C SER A 113 9.38 -2.76 22.35
N THR A 114 10.18 -3.69 21.81
CA THR A 114 10.80 -3.57 20.50
C THR A 114 9.75 -3.55 19.38
N LEU A 115 8.75 -4.43 19.45
CA LEU A 115 7.64 -4.43 18.48
C LEU A 115 6.87 -3.11 18.52
N CYS A 116 6.49 -2.64 19.70
CA CYS A 116 5.78 -1.36 19.86
C CYS A 116 6.57 -0.21 19.23
N THR A 117 7.89 -0.15 19.49
CA THR A 117 8.76 0.87 18.88
C THR A 117 8.80 0.74 17.37
N SER A 118 8.91 -0.46 16.82
CA SER A 118 8.95 -0.70 15.37
C SER A 118 7.64 -0.33 14.68
N VAL A 119 6.51 -0.62 15.32
CA VAL A 119 5.19 -0.18 14.82
C VAL A 119 5.11 1.35 14.82
N GLN A 120 5.51 2.01 15.92
CA GLN A 120 5.47 3.46 16.02
C GLN A 120 6.33 4.12 14.95
N HIS A 121 7.56 3.66 14.75
CA HIS A 121 8.44 4.17 13.69
C HIS A 121 7.83 4.00 12.28
N ALA A 122 7.19 2.85 12.03
CA ALA A 122 6.53 2.61 10.75
C ALA A 122 5.35 3.55 10.53
N VAL A 123 4.54 3.78 11.56
CA VAL A 123 3.38 4.69 11.52
C VAL A 123 3.84 6.13 11.34
N ASP A 124 4.81 6.59 12.12
CA ASP A 124 5.34 7.96 12.04
C ASP A 124 5.94 8.23 10.65
N GLY A 125 6.69 7.29 10.11
CA GLY A 125 7.24 7.41 8.75
C GLY A 125 6.15 7.55 7.67
N LEU A 126 5.05 6.82 7.79
CA LEU A 126 3.92 6.91 6.85
C LEU A 126 3.15 8.24 7.03
N ILE A 127 2.96 8.71 8.27
CA ILE A 127 2.32 10.00 8.56
C ILE A 127 3.15 11.13 7.95
N ASP A 128 4.47 11.11 8.14
CA ASP A 128 5.38 12.11 7.58
C ASP A 128 5.35 12.10 6.04
N ALA A 129 5.29 10.90 5.42
CA ALA A 129 5.17 10.77 3.98
C ALA A 129 3.85 11.34 3.46
N LEU A 130 2.72 11.06 4.13
CA LEU A 130 1.41 11.62 3.79
C LEU A 130 1.37 13.15 3.96
N ALA A 131 2.07 13.70 4.96
CA ALA A 131 2.15 15.14 5.17
C ALA A 131 2.94 15.87 4.05
N ARG A 132 3.87 15.18 3.38
CA ARG A 132 4.62 15.71 2.23
C ARG A 132 3.89 15.53 0.89
N LYS A 133 2.86 14.67 0.86
CA LYS A 133 2.09 14.41 -0.36
C LYS A 133 1.27 15.65 -0.74
N PRO A 134 1.32 16.08 -2.02
CA PRO A 134 0.64 17.30 -2.51
C PRO A 134 -0.91 17.22 -2.46
#